data_8cc9d366f6109a4b3307d8ba4a4ae819
#
_entry.id   8cc9d366f6109a4b3307d8ba4a4ae819
#
_cell.length_a   1.000
_cell.length_b   1.000
_cell.length_c   1.000
_cell.angle_alpha   90.00
_cell.angle_beta   90.00
_cell.angle_gamma   90.00
#
_symmetry.space_group_name_H-M   'P 1'
#
loop_
_entity.id
_entity.type
_entity.pdbx_description
1 polymer ?
#
loop_
_entity_poly.entity_id
_entity_poly.type
_entity_poly.pdbx_seq_one_letter_code
_entity_poly.pdbx_strand_id
1 'polypeptide(L)'
;TIKKFKNYSFLITGGTGSFGQKLVEILQKQIKPKKIVIFSRDELKQFNMKKKFNSSNIRYFLGDVRDEKRLDLAFNNIDIIVHAAALKQVPAAEYNPTEVIKTNILGAENIIRASIKNKIKKVISLSTDKAACPINLYGATKLVADKLFSAANNISDAKGPIFSSVRYGNVINSRGSVIPFFLEKIRNNEKSLPITHPEMTRFFLTLENSVEFVLKSLERMQGGEIFIPKCISLKITDLAKALKKNVSFKIIGLRPGE
;
A
#
# COMPACT_ATOMS: atom_id res chain seq x y z
N THR A 1 -14.60 17.90 3.97
CA THR A 1 -15.25 16.73 3.33
C THR A 1 -14.43 16.28 2.13
N ILE A 2 -14.28 14.97 1.94
CA ILE A 2 -13.48 14.32 0.85
C ILE A 2 -13.84 14.88 -0.55
N LYS A 3 -15.04 15.44 -0.73
CA LYS A 3 -15.52 16.09 -1.99
C LYS A 3 -14.65 17.27 -2.46
N LYS A 4 -13.84 17.88 -1.58
CA LYS A 4 -12.91 18.96 -1.97
C LYS A 4 -11.84 18.50 -2.99
N PHE A 5 -11.60 17.18 -3.11
CA PHE A 5 -10.63 16.63 -4.06
C PHE A 5 -11.17 16.46 -5.50
N LYS A 6 -12.40 16.87 -5.80
CA LYS A 6 -13.00 16.75 -7.15
C LYS A 6 -12.15 17.40 -8.24
N ASN A 7 -11.57 18.54 -7.96
CA ASN A 7 -10.77 19.29 -8.94
C ASN A 7 -9.28 18.89 -8.98
N TYR A 8 -8.89 17.86 -8.22
CA TYR A 8 -7.50 17.41 -8.13
C TYR A 8 -7.20 16.27 -9.10
N SER A 9 -5.92 16.21 -9.50
CA SER A 9 -5.36 15.10 -10.26
C SER A 9 -4.59 14.18 -9.31
N PHE A 10 -4.92 12.89 -9.33
CA PHE A 10 -4.29 11.86 -8.51
C PHE A 10 -3.31 11.02 -9.32
N LEU A 11 -2.20 10.63 -8.72
CA LEU A 11 -1.37 9.53 -9.20
C LEU A 11 -1.23 8.47 -8.10
N ILE A 12 -1.43 7.21 -8.46
CA ILE A 12 -1.38 6.07 -7.55
C ILE A 12 -0.26 5.14 -8.02
N THR A 13 0.85 5.11 -7.30
CA THR A 13 1.90 4.11 -7.55
C THR A 13 1.47 2.77 -7.00
N GLY A 14 1.82 1.67 -7.69
CA GLY A 14 1.27 0.36 -7.33
C GLY A 14 -0.25 0.27 -7.52
N GLY A 15 -0.83 1.15 -8.36
CA GLY A 15 -2.26 1.33 -8.54
C GLY A 15 -3.02 0.11 -9.02
N THR A 16 -2.35 -0.89 -9.61
CA THR A 16 -2.96 -2.17 -10.02
C THR A 16 -3.08 -3.20 -8.89
N GLY A 17 -2.56 -2.89 -7.70
CA GLY A 17 -2.71 -3.70 -6.49
C GLY A 17 -4.12 -3.63 -5.90
N SER A 18 -4.40 -4.47 -4.88
CA SER A 18 -5.72 -4.51 -4.23
C SER A 18 -6.14 -3.15 -3.69
N PHE A 19 -5.25 -2.46 -2.95
CA PHE A 19 -5.51 -1.12 -2.43
C PHE A 19 -5.75 -0.11 -3.55
N GLY A 20 -4.87 -0.08 -4.57
CA GLY A 20 -4.99 0.88 -5.68
C GLY A 20 -6.30 0.73 -6.45
N GLN A 21 -6.73 -0.51 -6.75
CA GLN A 21 -8.02 -0.76 -7.42
C GLN A 21 -9.21 -0.28 -6.57
N LYS A 22 -9.19 -0.55 -5.25
CA LYS A 22 -10.26 -0.08 -4.36
C LYS A 22 -10.25 1.44 -4.22
N LEU A 23 -9.07 2.06 -4.16
CA LEU A 23 -8.96 3.51 -4.15
C LEU A 23 -9.56 4.12 -5.42
N VAL A 24 -9.25 3.58 -6.60
CA VAL A 24 -9.84 4.04 -7.87
C VAL A 24 -11.35 3.89 -7.87
N GLU A 25 -11.89 2.77 -7.37
CA GLU A 25 -13.33 2.55 -7.25
C GLU A 25 -14.00 3.64 -6.38
N ILE A 26 -13.44 3.92 -5.21
CA ILE A 26 -13.97 4.94 -4.29
C ILE A 26 -13.82 6.34 -4.87
N LEU A 27 -12.66 6.66 -5.47
CA LEU A 27 -12.45 7.94 -6.15
C LEU A 27 -13.48 8.18 -7.24
N GLN A 28 -13.75 7.19 -8.09
CA GLN A 28 -14.73 7.29 -9.18
C GLN A 28 -16.17 7.44 -8.67
N LYS A 29 -16.54 6.70 -7.63
CA LYS A 29 -17.91 6.72 -7.10
C LYS A 29 -18.21 7.97 -6.29
N GLN A 30 -17.29 8.38 -5.42
CA GLN A 30 -17.58 9.37 -4.37
C GLN A 30 -17.02 10.78 -4.64
N ILE A 31 -15.86 10.87 -5.32
CA ILE A 31 -15.12 12.12 -5.48
C ILE A 31 -15.17 12.63 -6.90
N LYS A 32 -15.04 11.73 -7.89
CA LYS A 32 -14.96 12.04 -9.34
C LYS A 32 -13.87 13.09 -9.62
N PRO A 33 -12.59 12.79 -9.33
CA PRO A 33 -11.50 13.74 -9.49
C PRO A 33 -11.25 14.08 -10.96
N LYS A 34 -10.56 15.19 -11.21
CA LYS A 34 -10.22 15.65 -12.57
C LYS A 34 -9.47 14.59 -13.38
N LYS A 35 -8.52 13.90 -12.76
CA LYS A 35 -7.68 12.90 -13.41
C LYS A 35 -7.20 11.86 -12.38
N ILE A 36 -7.11 10.60 -12.80
CA ILE A 36 -6.46 9.52 -12.03
C ILE A 36 -5.41 8.88 -12.92
N VAL A 37 -4.17 8.85 -12.47
CA VAL A 37 -3.06 8.16 -13.12
C VAL A 37 -2.71 6.92 -12.34
N ILE A 38 -2.77 5.77 -13.00
CA ILE A 38 -2.33 4.47 -12.48
C ILE A 38 -0.90 4.25 -12.92
N PHE A 39 0.02 4.21 -11.95
CA PHE A 39 1.44 3.98 -12.22
C PHE A 39 1.84 2.61 -11.66
N SER A 40 2.26 1.70 -12.53
CA SER A 40 2.72 0.36 -12.15
C SER A 40 3.56 -0.29 -13.26
N ARG A 41 4.31 -1.33 -12.91
CA ARG A 41 5.21 -2.04 -13.82
C ARG A 41 4.51 -3.08 -14.70
N ASP A 42 3.39 -3.60 -14.24
CA ASP A 42 2.74 -4.79 -14.79
C ASP A 42 1.71 -4.38 -15.85
N GLU A 43 2.06 -4.60 -17.11
CA GLU A 43 1.22 -4.28 -18.28
C GLU A 43 -0.10 -5.07 -18.25
N LEU A 44 -0.04 -6.38 -17.97
CA LEU A 44 -1.23 -7.24 -17.98
C LEU A 44 -2.24 -6.81 -16.91
N LYS A 45 -1.75 -6.44 -15.71
CA LYS A 45 -2.63 -5.92 -14.65
C LYS A 45 -3.24 -4.57 -15.04
N GLN A 46 -2.49 -3.70 -15.72
CA GLN A 46 -3.04 -2.44 -16.24
C GLN A 46 -4.11 -2.70 -17.31
N PHE A 47 -3.87 -3.61 -18.25
CA PHE A 47 -4.84 -4.00 -19.26
C PHE A 47 -6.14 -4.54 -18.63
N ASN A 48 -6.04 -5.45 -17.67
CA ASN A 48 -7.20 -5.98 -16.96
C ASN A 48 -7.94 -4.90 -16.15
N MET A 49 -7.20 -3.99 -15.53
CA MET A 49 -7.77 -2.88 -14.79
C MET A 49 -8.50 -1.89 -15.70
N LYS A 50 -7.97 -1.63 -16.91
CA LYS A 50 -8.61 -0.77 -17.93
C LYS A 50 -9.96 -1.32 -18.37
N LYS A 51 -10.09 -2.66 -18.51
CA LYS A 51 -11.38 -3.29 -18.80
C LYS A 51 -12.40 -3.05 -17.69
N LYS A 52 -11.96 -3.09 -16.43
CA LYS A 52 -12.81 -2.89 -15.24
C LYS A 52 -13.19 -1.42 -15.03
N PHE A 53 -12.27 -0.48 -15.26
CA PHE A 53 -12.43 0.95 -15.02
C PHE A 53 -12.28 1.71 -16.34
N ASN A 54 -13.25 1.55 -17.24
CA ASN A 54 -13.27 2.24 -18.52
C ASN A 54 -13.83 3.66 -18.36
N SER A 55 -12.99 4.61 -17.94
CA SER A 55 -13.37 6.00 -17.71
C SER A 55 -12.39 6.96 -18.37
N SER A 56 -12.92 8.03 -19.01
CA SER A 56 -12.12 9.01 -19.75
C SER A 56 -11.13 9.81 -18.89
N ASN A 57 -11.33 9.86 -17.57
CA ASN A 57 -10.43 10.57 -16.64
C ASN A 57 -9.32 9.66 -16.06
N ILE A 58 -9.27 8.36 -16.39
CA ILE A 58 -8.22 7.46 -15.94
C ILE A 58 -7.13 7.35 -17.02
N ARG A 59 -5.88 7.40 -16.60
CA ARG A 59 -4.69 7.17 -17.43
C ARG A 59 -3.87 6.03 -16.85
N TYR A 60 -3.39 5.16 -17.72
CA TYR A 60 -2.56 4.02 -17.36
C TYR A 60 -1.13 4.29 -17.82
N PHE A 61 -0.20 4.37 -16.87
CA PHE A 61 1.17 4.76 -17.10
C PHE A 61 2.12 3.66 -16.64
N LEU A 62 2.74 2.96 -17.58
CA LEU A 62 3.74 1.94 -17.27
C LEU A 62 5.01 2.59 -16.74
N GLY A 63 5.51 2.10 -15.61
CA GLY A 63 6.75 2.58 -15.04
C GLY A 63 7.08 1.91 -13.71
N ASP A 64 8.35 2.04 -13.32
CA ASP A 64 8.91 1.57 -12.07
C ASP A 64 9.26 2.76 -11.18
N VAL A 65 8.99 2.68 -9.87
CA VAL A 65 9.37 3.72 -8.90
C VAL A 65 10.87 3.88 -8.75
N ARG A 66 11.65 2.90 -9.23
CA ARG A 66 13.12 2.97 -9.28
C ARG A 66 13.65 3.85 -10.41
N ASP A 67 12.80 4.19 -11.37
CA ASP A 67 13.13 5.06 -12.52
C ASP A 67 12.65 6.50 -12.25
N GLU A 68 13.56 7.33 -11.77
CA GLU A 68 13.28 8.74 -11.45
C GLU A 68 12.83 9.55 -12.68
N LYS A 69 13.44 9.31 -13.85
CA LYS A 69 13.07 10.02 -15.09
C LYS A 69 11.65 9.67 -15.52
N ARG A 70 11.24 8.40 -15.32
CA ARG A 70 9.88 7.96 -15.62
C ARG A 70 8.86 8.55 -14.66
N LEU A 71 9.22 8.69 -13.37
CA LEU A 71 8.40 9.38 -12.38
C LEU A 71 8.20 10.86 -12.72
N ASP A 72 9.25 11.56 -13.13
CA ASP A 72 9.15 12.95 -13.57
C ASP A 72 8.09 13.15 -14.65
N LEU A 73 8.11 12.31 -15.68
CA LEU A 73 7.09 12.37 -16.74
C LEU A 73 5.69 12.06 -16.22
N ALA A 74 5.56 11.08 -15.33
CA ALA A 74 4.27 10.66 -14.80
C ALA A 74 3.65 11.71 -13.87
N PHE A 75 4.47 12.49 -13.14
CA PHE A 75 4.04 13.47 -12.15
C PHE A 75 3.60 14.81 -12.75
N ASN A 76 3.82 14.99 -14.04
CA ASN A 76 3.43 16.24 -14.71
C ASN A 76 1.91 16.50 -14.59
N ASN A 77 1.54 17.68 -14.10
CA ASN A 77 0.15 18.08 -13.84
C ASN A 77 -0.61 17.12 -12.89
N ILE A 78 0.07 16.62 -11.84
CA ILE A 78 -0.50 15.86 -10.74
C ILE A 78 -0.53 16.73 -9.49
N ASP A 79 -1.62 16.68 -8.72
CA ASP A 79 -1.76 17.40 -7.46
C ASP A 79 -1.45 16.52 -6.24
N ILE A 80 -1.87 15.25 -6.29
CA ILE A 80 -1.84 14.34 -5.15
C ILE A 80 -1.22 13.00 -5.57
N ILE A 81 -0.28 12.52 -4.76
CA ILE A 81 0.31 11.19 -4.93
C ILE A 81 -0.09 10.30 -3.76
N VAL A 82 -0.57 9.10 -4.09
CA VAL A 82 -0.74 8.00 -3.15
C VAL A 82 0.30 6.94 -3.49
N HIS A 83 1.34 6.86 -2.66
CA HIS A 83 2.45 5.93 -2.89
C HIS A 83 2.16 4.58 -2.25
N ALA A 84 1.65 3.63 -3.05
CA ALA A 84 1.30 2.27 -2.62
C ALA A 84 2.21 1.18 -3.22
N ALA A 85 3.20 1.55 -4.05
CA ALA A 85 4.15 0.61 -4.62
C ALA A 85 5.16 0.17 -3.56
N ALA A 86 5.27 -1.14 -3.32
CA ALA A 86 6.27 -1.74 -2.44
C ALA A 86 6.42 -3.24 -2.73
N LEU A 87 7.57 -3.80 -2.39
CA LEU A 87 7.75 -5.23 -2.18
C LEU A 87 7.44 -5.52 -0.71
N LYS A 88 6.50 -6.43 -0.44
CA LYS A 88 5.91 -6.62 0.91
C LYS A 88 5.91 -8.05 1.44
N GLN A 89 6.31 -9.03 0.63
CA GLN A 89 6.35 -10.43 1.03
C GLN A 89 7.59 -10.68 1.90
N VAL A 90 7.38 -10.97 3.19
CA VAL A 90 8.48 -11.09 4.16
C VAL A 90 9.51 -12.14 3.73
N PRO A 91 9.15 -13.41 3.41
CA PRO A 91 10.16 -14.39 2.99
C PRO A 91 10.90 -13.98 1.71
N ALA A 92 10.22 -13.39 0.75
CA ALA A 92 10.85 -12.92 -0.48
C ALA A 92 11.78 -11.72 -0.23
N ALA A 93 11.45 -10.87 0.76
CA ALA A 93 12.28 -9.75 1.16
C ALA A 93 13.59 -10.22 1.81
N GLU A 94 13.52 -11.17 2.73
CA GLU A 94 14.71 -11.75 3.36
C GLU A 94 15.66 -12.41 2.34
N TYR A 95 15.09 -13.05 1.32
CA TYR A 95 15.87 -13.69 0.26
C TYR A 95 16.43 -12.71 -0.78
N ASN A 96 15.73 -11.59 -1.04
CA ASN A 96 16.11 -10.60 -2.06
C ASN A 96 16.30 -9.20 -1.47
N PRO A 97 17.21 -8.98 -0.51
CA PRO A 97 17.31 -7.73 0.24
C PRO A 97 17.55 -6.50 -0.65
N THR A 98 18.46 -6.61 -1.61
CA THR A 98 18.81 -5.51 -2.51
C THR A 98 17.60 -5.00 -3.33
N GLU A 99 16.79 -5.91 -3.85
CA GLU A 99 15.61 -5.52 -4.65
C GLU A 99 14.54 -4.83 -3.79
N VAL A 100 14.41 -5.26 -2.53
CA VAL A 100 13.49 -4.63 -1.57
C VAL A 100 13.98 -3.25 -1.19
N ILE A 101 15.28 -3.07 -0.93
CA ILE A 101 15.91 -1.77 -0.66
C ILE A 101 15.69 -0.83 -1.85
N LYS A 102 16.03 -1.27 -3.07
CA LYS A 102 15.86 -0.47 -4.29
C LYS A 102 14.40 -0.02 -4.48
N THR A 103 13.45 -0.88 -4.22
CA THR A 103 12.03 -0.56 -4.43
C THR A 103 11.46 0.27 -3.29
N ASN A 104 11.67 -0.14 -2.03
CA ASN A 104 10.99 0.46 -0.88
C ASN A 104 11.69 1.70 -0.35
N ILE A 105 13.03 1.79 -0.46
CA ILE A 105 13.83 2.92 0.04
C ILE A 105 14.18 3.86 -1.10
N LEU A 106 14.96 3.41 -2.10
CA LEU A 106 15.36 4.28 -3.22
C LEU A 106 14.15 4.70 -4.06
N GLY A 107 13.15 3.82 -4.22
CA GLY A 107 11.89 4.19 -4.84
C GLY A 107 11.14 5.28 -4.07
N ALA A 108 11.14 5.24 -2.73
CA ALA A 108 10.56 6.30 -1.90
C ALA A 108 11.31 7.63 -2.07
N GLU A 109 12.65 7.60 -2.11
CA GLU A 109 13.49 8.78 -2.37
C GLU A 109 13.19 9.39 -3.74
N ASN A 110 13.07 8.57 -4.79
CA ASN A 110 12.70 9.04 -6.13
C ASN A 110 11.32 9.70 -6.15
N ILE A 111 10.33 9.13 -5.42
CA ILE A 111 9.00 9.74 -5.26
C ILE A 111 9.11 11.13 -4.63
N ILE A 112 9.92 11.28 -3.59
CA ILE A 112 10.14 12.58 -2.92
C ILE A 112 10.77 13.59 -3.88
N ARG A 113 11.87 13.24 -4.54
CA ARG A 113 12.58 14.11 -5.50
C ARG A 113 11.66 14.55 -6.65
N ALA A 114 10.98 13.59 -7.29
CA ALA A 114 10.06 13.89 -8.38
C ALA A 114 8.87 14.74 -7.91
N SER A 115 8.40 14.54 -6.67
CA SER A 115 7.30 15.35 -6.09
C SER A 115 7.70 16.80 -5.88
N ILE A 116 8.88 17.04 -5.33
CA ILE A 116 9.43 18.40 -5.13
C ILE A 116 9.60 19.09 -6.48
N LYS A 117 10.25 18.43 -7.43
CA LYS A 117 10.50 18.95 -8.78
C LYS A 117 9.22 19.32 -9.52
N ASN A 118 8.18 18.49 -9.44
CA ASN A 118 6.90 18.69 -10.12
C ASN A 118 5.88 19.51 -9.29
N LYS A 119 6.28 20.06 -8.15
CA LYS A 119 5.43 20.89 -7.27
C LYS A 119 4.11 20.21 -6.89
N ILE A 120 4.19 18.92 -6.57
CA ILE A 120 3.04 18.16 -6.07
C ILE A 120 2.52 18.83 -4.78
N LYS A 121 1.22 18.81 -4.54
CA LYS A 121 0.66 19.45 -3.34
C LYS A 121 0.73 18.53 -2.12
N LYS A 122 0.37 17.25 -2.30
CA LYS A 122 0.29 16.27 -1.21
C LYS A 122 0.83 14.91 -1.64
N VAL A 123 1.64 14.32 -0.80
CA VAL A 123 2.13 12.95 -0.97
C VAL A 123 1.81 12.14 0.28
N ILE A 124 1.07 11.06 0.14
CA ILE A 124 0.81 10.13 1.24
C ILE A 124 1.40 8.76 0.90
N SER A 125 2.27 8.26 1.78
CA SER A 125 2.91 6.96 1.64
C SER A 125 2.18 5.89 2.45
N LEU A 126 1.95 4.72 1.85
CA LEU A 126 1.42 3.57 2.57
C LEU A 126 2.55 2.81 3.24
N SER A 127 2.44 2.66 4.55
CA SER A 127 3.37 1.94 5.40
C SER A 127 2.68 0.74 6.07
N THR A 128 3.25 0.21 7.14
CA THR A 128 2.82 -1.02 7.79
C THR A 128 3.05 -0.97 9.30
N ASP A 129 2.27 -1.75 10.05
CA ASP A 129 2.52 -2.04 11.47
C ASP A 129 3.91 -2.62 11.72
N LYS A 130 4.47 -3.35 10.76
CA LYS A 130 5.81 -3.96 10.82
C LYS A 130 6.96 -2.94 10.78
N ALA A 131 6.66 -1.67 10.48
CA ALA A 131 7.63 -0.57 10.58
C ALA A 131 7.80 -0.06 12.03
N ALA A 132 6.94 -0.50 12.96
CA ALA A 132 7.11 -0.25 14.38
C ALA A 132 7.95 -1.38 14.99
N CYS A 133 9.16 -1.07 15.50
CA CYS A 133 10.11 -2.08 16.02
C CYS A 133 10.32 -3.25 15.03
N PRO A 134 10.86 -3.02 13.85
CA PRO A 134 10.91 -4.02 12.79
C PRO A 134 11.81 -5.20 13.14
N ILE A 135 11.29 -6.41 12.98
CA ILE A 135 12.03 -7.68 13.16
C ILE A 135 12.37 -8.34 11.82
N ASN A 136 12.00 -7.71 10.70
CA ASN A 136 12.25 -8.21 9.35
C ASN A 136 12.62 -7.07 8.40
N LEU A 137 13.24 -7.44 7.26
CA LEU A 137 13.70 -6.47 6.27
C LEU A 137 12.56 -5.63 5.70
N TYR A 138 11.40 -6.25 5.42
CA TYR A 138 10.26 -5.49 4.92
C TYR A 138 9.87 -4.35 5.89
N GLY A 139 9.71 -4.66 7.17
CA GLY A 139 9.42 -3.66 8.21
C GLY A 139 10.51 -2.60 8.30
N ALA A 140 11.80 -3.01 8.29
CA ALA A 140 12.94 -2.10 8.33
C ALA A 140 12.95 -1.13 7.14
N THR A 141 12.74 -1.63 5.92
CA THR A 141 12.68 -0.77 4.73
C THR A 141 11.50 0.21 4.78
N LYS A 142 10.36 -0.18 5.35
CA LYS A 142 9.21 0.71 5.51
C LYS A 142 9.43 1.74 6.62
N LEU A 143 10.15 1.39 7.68
CA LEU A 143 10.59 2.37 8.68
C LEU A 143 11.49 3.43 8.08
N VAL A 144 12.48 3.02 7.28
CA VAL A 144 13.36 3.97 6.56
C VAL A 144 12.54 4.87 5.64
N ALA A 145 11.64 4.31 4.85
CA ALA A 145 10.75 5.09 3.98
C ALA A 145 9.89 6.10 4.75
N ASP A 146 9.32 5.71 5.91
CA ASP A 146 8.56 6.63 6.77
C ASP A 146 9.41 7.81 7.23
N LYS A 147 10.68 7.54 7.61
CA LYS A 147 11.63 8.60 7.99
C LYS A 147 11.97 9.52 6.83
N LEU A 148 12.17 8.97 5.62
CA LEU A 148 12.42 9.77 4.41
C LEU A 148 11.24 10.70 4.10
N PHE A 149 9.99 10.18 4.10
CA PHE A 149 8.80 11.00 3.86
C PHE A 149 8.60 12.06 4.95
N SER A 150 8.83 11.74 6.22
CA SER A 150 8.74 12.71 7.31
C SER A 150 9.78 13.82 7.14
N ALA A 151 11.04 13.45 6.91
CA ALA A 151 12.15 14.38 6.72
C ALA A 151 12.02 15.25 5.46
N ALA A 152 11.33 14.76 4.42
CA ALA A 152 11.12 15.48 3.18
C ALA A 152 10.41 16.84 3.37
N ASN A 153 9.65 17.00 4.45
CA ASN A 153 9.01 18.28 4.78
C ASN A 153 10.04 19.38 5.15
N ASN A 154 11.23 18.98 5.61
CA ASN A 154 12.30 19.95 5.96
C ASN A 154 13.03 20.49 4.73
N ILE A 155 12.99 19.76 3.60
CA ILE A 155 13.65 20.15 2.34
C ILE A 155 12.64 20.65 1.30
N SER A 156 11.36 20.61 1.62
CA SER A 156 10.28 21.14 0.79
C SER A 156 10.13 22.64 1.07
N ASP A 157 9.96 23.44 0.02
CA ASP A 157 9.64 24.86 0.16
C ASP A 157 8.34 25.09 0.91
N ALA A 158 8.14 26.27 1.49
CA ALA A 158 6.93 26.64 2.22
C ALA A 158 5.61 26.45 1.41
N LYS A 159 5.70 26.50 0.08
CA LYS A 159 4.61 26.23 -0.87
C LYS A 159 4.77 24.89 -1.61
N GLY A 160 5.76 24.09 -1.21
CA GLY A 160 6.07 22.80 -1.81
C GLY A 160 5.13 21.67 -1.35
N PRO A 161 5.43 20.42 -1.76
CA PRO A 161 4.67 19.28 -1.34
C PRO A 161 4.75 19.04 0.17
N ILE A 162 3.65 18.65 0.77
CA ILE A 162 3.62 18.10 2.12
C ILE A 162 3.56 16.58 2.06
N PHE A 163 4.32 15.94 2.95
CA PHE A 163 4.52 14.49 2.98
C PHE A 163 4.05 13.91 4.31
N SER A 164 3.28 12.82 4.27
CA SER A 164 2.88 12.05 5.44
C SER A 164 2.79 10.57 5.11
N SER A 165 2.79 9.72 6.13
CA SER A 165 2.67 8.28 5.99
C SER A 165 1.45 7.74 6.73
N VAL A 166 0.96 6.57 6.29
CA VAL A 166 -0.11 5.83 6.97
C VAL A 166 0.42 4.44 7.29
N ARG A 167 0.45 4.07 8.58
CA ARG A 167 0.75 2.70 9.05
C ARG A 167 -0.55 1.99 9.39
N TYR A 168 -0.76 0.81 8.82
CA TYR A 168 -1.86 -0.08 9.21
C TYR A 168 -1.43 -1.55 9.11
N GLY A 169 -2.23 -2.42 9.74
CA GLY A 169 -1.98 -3.86 9.79
C GLY A 169 -2.33 -4.59 8.49
N ASN A 170 -2.72 -5.84 8.63
CA ASN A 170 -3.09 -6.68 7.50
C ASN A 170 -4.44 -6.25 6.92
N VAL A 171 -4.48 -6.09 5.60
CA VAL A 171 -5.73 -5.75 4.90
C VAL A 171 -6.44 -7.05 4.50
N ILE A 172 -7.67 -7.22 4.97
CA ILE A 172 -8.51 -8.39 4.67
C ILE A 172 -8.69 -8.55 3.16
N ASN A 173 -8.57 -9.79 2.67
CA ASN A 173 -8.69 -10.14 1.24
C ASN A 173 -7.70 -9.43 0.30
N SER A 174 -6.63 -8.84 0.83
CA SER A 174 -5.55 -8.35 -0.03
C SER A 174 -4.81 -9.51 -0.69
N ARG A 175 -4.36 -9.31 -1.93
CA ARG A 175 -3.62 -10.33 -2.69
C ARG A 175 -2.38 -10.80 -1.93
N GLY A 176 -2.21 -12.14 -1.84
CA GLY A 176 -1.09 -12.78 -1.14
C GLY A 176 -1.18 -12.69 0.40
N SER A 177 -2.36 -12.40 0.97
CA SER A 177 -2.59 -12.42 2.42
C SER A 177 -3.11 -13.80 2.89
N VAL A 178 -3.16 -13.99 4.21
CA VAL A 178 -3.51 -15.26 4.86
C VAL A 178 -4.91 -15.79 4.49
N ILE A 179 -5.89 -14.90 4.33
CA ILE A 179 -7.26 -15.32 4.01
C ILE A 179 -7.36 -15.97 2.62
N PRO A 180 -6.94 -15.35 1.50
CA PRO A 180 -6.89 -16.02 0.21
C PRO A 180 -6.11 -17.33 0.24
N PHE A 181 -4.99 -17.37 0.95
CA PHE A 181 -4.18 -18.57 1.11
C PHE A 181 -4.94 -19.71 1.82
N PHE A 182 -5.65 -19.43 2.91
CA PHE A 182 -6.47 -20.44 3.59
C PHE A 182 -7.65 -20.88 2.73
N LEU A 183 -8.32 -19.96 2.05
CA LEU A 183 -9.44 -20.30 1.15
C LEU A 183 -9.00 -21.19 -0.01
N GLU A 184 -7.81 -20.97 -0.57
CA GLU A 184 -7.23 -21.84 -1.60
C GLU A 184 -7.02 -23.27 -1.07
N LYS A 185 -6.41 -23.42 0.10
CA LYS A 185 -6.20 -24.72 0.74
C LYS A 185 -7.51 -25.44 1.07
N ILE A 186 -8.50 -24.69 1.55
CA ILE A 186 -9.84 -25.23 1.83
C ILE A 186 -10.51 -25.73 0.53
N ARG A 187 -10.42 -24.97 -0.56
CA ARG A 187 -10.94 -25.38 -1.88
C ARG A 187 -10.23 -26.64 -2.43
N ASN A 188 -8.94 -26.77 -2.16
CA ASN A 188 -8.16 -27.95 -2.52
C ASN A 188 -8.37 -29.15 -1.58
N ASN A 189 -9.35 -29.08 -0.65
CA ASN A 189 -9.69 -30.12 0.31
C ASN A 189 -8.50 -30.56 1.20
N GLU A 190 -7.57 -29.65 1.49
CA GLU A 190 -6.47 -29.95 2.40
C GLU A 190 -7.02 -30.29 3.81
N LYS A 191 -6.45 -31.35 4.42
CA LYS A 191 -6.90 -31.87 5.73
C LYS A 191 -6.62 -30.88 6.87
N SER A 192 -5.55 -30.09 6.75
CA SER A 192 -5.13 -29.13 7.79
C SER A 192 -4.64 -27.83 7.18
N LEU A 193 -4.80 -26.72 7.90
CA LEU A 193 -4.23 -25.44 7.52
C LEU A 193 -2.86 -25.22 8.22
N PRO A 194 -1.82 -24.79 7.48
CA PRO A 194 -0.53 -24.50 8.08
C PRO A 194 -0.61 -23.17 8.84
N ILE A 195 -0.17 -23.15 10.08
CA ILE A 195 -0.01 -21.96 10.92
C ILE A 195 1.39 -21.95 11.53
N THR A 196 1.97 -20.77 11.69
CA THR A 196 3.34 -20.62 12.21
C THR A 196 3.40 -20.84 13.72
N HIS A 197 2.45 -20.27 14.45
CA HIS A 197 2.32 -20.43 15.90
C HIS A 197 0.84 -20.28 16.33
N PRO A 198 0.33 -21.09 17.29
CA PRO A 198 -1.07 -21.06 17.72
C PRO A 198 -1.52 -19.73 18.31
N GLU A 199 -0.65 -19.07 19.05
CA GLU A 199 -0.93 -17.80 19.73
C GLU A 199 -0.67 -16.56 18.85
N MET A 200 -0.31 -16.75 17.57
CA MET A 200 0.01 -15.63 16.68
C MET A 200 -1.21 -14.75 16.43
N THR A 201 -1.06 -13.47 16.69
CA THR A 201 -2.08 -12.45 16.43
C THR A 201 -1.63 -11.53 15.28
N ARG A 202 -2.59 -10.90 14.64
CA ARG A 202 -2.33 -9.84 13.64
C ARG A 202 -3.40 -8.76 13.77
N PHE A 203 -3.03 -7.54 13.43
CA PHE A 203 -3.97 -6.44 13.26
C PHE A 203 -4.63 -6.53 11.89
N PHE A 204 -5.95 -6.38 11.87
CA PHE A 204 -6.73 -6.42 10.64
C PHE A 204 -7.60 -5.18 10.45
N LEU A 205 -7.79 -4.82 9.18
CA LEU A 205 -8.80 -3.86 8.73
C LEU A 205 -9.31 -4.26 7.36
N THR A 206 -10.51 -3.80 7.00
CA THR A 206 -11.06 -4.05 5.66
C THR A 206 -10.36 -3.20 4.61
N LEU A 207 -10.46 -3.60 3.36
CA LEU A 207 -9.90 -2.84 2.25
C LEU A 207 -10.59 -1.48 2.10
N GLU A 208 -11.91 -1.41 2.31
CA GLU A 208 -12.69 -0.18 2.36
C GLU A 208 -12.16 0.77 3.44
N ASN A 209 -12.08 0.30 4.67
CA ASN A 209 -11.61 1.11 5.80
C ASN A 209 -10.17 1.61 5.59
N SER A 210 -9.31 0.80 4.96
CA SER A 210 -7.94 1.23 4.65
C SER A 210 -7.91 2.41 3.67
N VAL A 211 -8.74 2.37 2.62
CA VAL A 211 -8.85 3.46 1.63
C VAL A 211 -9.49 4.70 2.25
N GLU A 212 -10.58 4.54 2.99
CA GLU A 212 -11.23 5.68 3.67
C GLU A 212 -10.29 6.35 4.66
N PHE A 213 -9.50 5.57 5.40
CA PHE A 213 -8.52 6.11 6.33
C PHE A 213 -7.44 6.92 5.61
N VAL A 214 -6.92 6.43 4.48
CA VAL A 214 -5.95 7.17 3.66
C VAL A 214 -6.55 8.46 3.12
N LEU A 215 -7.78 8.46 2.65
CA LEU A 215 -8.46 9.67 2.16
C LEU A 215 -8.71 10.70 3.27
N LYS A 216 -9.09 10.24 4.47
CA LYS A 216 -9.22 11.10 5.65
C LYS A 216 -7.86 11.66 6.10
N SER A 217 -6.80 10.85 6.03
CA SER A 217 -5.43 11.30 6.32
C SER A 217 -4.96 12.36 5.32
N LEU A 218 -5.20 12.15 4.02
CA LEU A 218 -4.94 13.17 2.97
C LEU A 218 -5.66 14.50 3.24
N GLU A 219 -6.86 14.45 3.77
CA GLU A 219 -7.61 15.65 4.13
C GLU A 219 -6.96 16.41 5.30
N ARG A 220 -6.47 15.67 6.30
CA ARG A 220 -6.01 16.20 7.60
C ARG A 220 -4.52 16.53 7.62
N MET A 221 -3.71 15.91 6.76
CA MET A 221 -2.25 16.04 6.78
C MET A 221 -1.78 17.48 6.63
N GLN A 222 -0.81 17.84 7.45
CA GLN A 222 -0.09 19.12 7.45
C GLN A 222 1.39 18.94 7.13
N GLY A 223 1.91 17.70 7.17
CA GLY A 223 3.26 17.29 6.86
C GLY A 223 3.99 16.68 8.06
N GLY A 224 4.65 15.53 7.84
CA GLY A 224 5.45 14.83 8.85
C GLY A 224 4.68 13.80 9.69
N GLU A 225 3.36 13.76 9.60
CA GLU A 225 2.56 12.83 10.41
C GLU A 225 2.71 11.38 9.93
N ILE A 226 2.64 10.47 10.89
CA ILE A 226 2.40 9.06 10.68
C ILE A 226 1.03 8.74 11.25
N PHE A 227 0.04 8.60 10.36
CA PHE A 227 -1.33 8.27 10.74
C PHE A 227 -1.47 6.78 11.01
N ILE A 228 -2.08 6.41 12.13
CA ILE A 228 -2.28 5.01 12.54
C ILE A 228 -3.76 4.81 12.87
N PRO A 229 -4.50 3.95 12.14
CA PRO A 229 -5.88 3.63 12.48
C PRO A 229 -5.94 2.69 13.68
N LYS A 230 -7.01 2.75 14.44
CA LYS A 230 -7.33 1.70 15.41
C LYS A 230 -7.70 0.43 14.65
N CYS A 231 -6.90 -0.62 14.79
CA CYS A 231 -7.12 -1.92 14.15
C CYS A 231 -7.63 -2.95 15.15
N ILE A 232 -8.36 -3.96 14.67
CA ILE A 232 -8.78 -5.12 15.46
C ILE A 232 -7.63 -6.13 15.46
N SER A 233 -7.28 -6.66 16.63
CA SER A 233 -6.32 -7.77 16.78
C SER A 233 -7.08 -9.10 16.80
N LEU A 234 -6.67 -10.05 15.95
CA LEU A 234 -7.26 -11.38 15.87
C LEU A 234 -6.17 -12.45 15.90
N LYS A 235 -6.45 -13.59 16.55
CA LYS A 235 -5.62 -14.80 16.44
C LYS A 235 -5.81 -15.41 15.04
N ILE A 236 -4.73 -15.87 14.45
CA ILE A 236 -4.76 -16.55 13.12
C ILE A 236 -5.57 -17.84 13.20
N THR A 237 -5.53 -18.55 14.33
CA THR A 237 -6.37 -19.72 14.58
C THR A 237 -7.87 -19.41 14.56
N ASP A 238 -8.29 -18.29 15.16
CA ASP A 238 -9.71 -17.90 15.18
C ASP A 238 -10.18 -17.48 13.77
N LEU A 239 -9.32 -16.78 13.04
CA LEU A 239 -9.57 -16.45 11.65
C LEU A 239 -9.79 -17.72 10.79
N ALA A 240 -8.93 -18.73 10.96
CA ALA A 240 -9.04 -19.98 10.24
C ALA A 240 -10.33 -20.76 10.59
N LYS A 241 -10.70 -20.80 11.89
CA LYS A 241 -11.97 -21.41 12.35
C LYS A 241 -13.19 -20.69 11.79
N ALA A 242 -13.14 -19.37 11.63
CA ALA A 242 -14.22 -18.60 11.01
C ALA A 242 -14.41 -18.92 9.52
N LEU A 243 -13.33 -19.33 8.82
CA LEU A 243 -13.39 -19.73 7.41
C LEU A 243 -13.86 -21.17 7.21
N LYS A 244 -13.54 -22.08 8.15
CA LYS A 244 -13.94 -23.49 8.11
C LYS A 244 -14.11 -24.02 9.53
N LYS A 245 -15.35 -24.40 9.90
CA LYS A 245 -15.62 -25.10 11.17
C LYS A 245 -14.82 -26.41 11.23
N ASN A 246 -14.37 -26.79 12.41
CA ASN A 246 -13.62 -28.03 12.67
C ASN A 246 -12.34 -28.19 11.82
N VAL A 247 -11.68 -27.06 11.49
CA VAL A 247 -10.38 -27.08 10.81
C VAL A 247 -9.29 -27.60 11.75
N SER A 248 -8.47 -28.53 11.27
CA SER A 248 -7.23 -28.94 11.94
C SER A 248 -6.06 -28.03 11.54
N PHE A 249 -5.07 -27.93 12.40
CA PHE A 249 -3.88 -27.11 12.17
C PHE A 249 -2.63 -27.96 12.07
N LYS A 250 -1.75 -27.61 11.13
CA LYS A 250 -0.38 -28.08 11.05
C LYS A 250 0.55 -26.95 11.49
N ILE A 251 1.20 -27.10 12.63
CA ILE A 251 2.19 -26.13 13.10
C ILE A 251 3.45 -26.28 12.23
N ILE A 252 3.85 -25.21 11.55
CA ILE A 252 5.01 -25.19 10.65
C ILE A 252 6.21 -24.45 11.22
N GLY A 253 6.09 -23.86 12.40
CA GLY A 253 7.14 -23.05 13.03
C GLY A 253 7.22 -21.62 12.47
N LEU A 254 8.00 -20.79 13.16
CA LEU A 254 8.25 -19.42 12.74
C LEU A 254 9.16 -19.39 11.52
N ARG A 255 8.83 -18.58 10.54
CA ARG A 255 9.67 -18.35 9.36
C ARG A 255 10.65 -17.20 9.62
N PRO A 256 11.77 -17.11 8.87
CA PRO A 256 12.66 -15.95 8.96
C PRO A 256 11.87 -14.64 8.81
N GLY A 257 12.04 -13.74 9.78
CA GLY A 257 11.37 -12.42 9.80
C GLY A 257 9.93 -12.42 10.33
N GLU A 258 9.47 -13.50 10.96
CA GLU A 258 8.15 -13.57 11.62
C GLU A 258 8.23 -13.55 13.14
#